data_d2315a900337b2c3ee84d280a0b38165
#
_entry.id   d2315a900337b2c3ee84d280a0b38165
#
_cell.length_a   1.000
_cell.length_b   1.000
_cell.length_c   1.000
_cell.angle_alpha   90.00
_cell.angle_beta   90.00
_cell.angle_gamma   90.00
#
_symmetry.space_group_name_H-M   'P 1'
#
loop_
_entity.id
_entity.type
_entity.pdbx_description
1 polymer ?
#
loop_
_entity_poly.entity_id
_entity_poly.type
_entity_poly.pdbx_seq_one_letter_code
_entity_poly.pdbx_strand_id
1 'polypeptide(L)'
;MFLATALSAFQAVMTQIYHFKPTVVTIQGTFIVLIAYFAGGAWAMFLPRGDVYEARWKARGGQGKLPLWISVLCFFNYGPWTLKEHAIAAITATAASNASATCTIFAAQKLFYDLPISAATVILSIISIGLFGYGLTGLFRPICVYHVEAVYWGTLPTVKTLQGLHWQEVKSSKPLRWFWYSFVGMFFYEFLPSYIFPWLNSVSIPCLAAMRATGPKAETLTRFFGGATNNEGLGLFSLSFDWQYITSYQTSLPLKLQANAAVGFFTCFIMMIIIWYANIWDAKSLPFMSTTLRSADGSSYPISKVFKNGILDKAVLAEQGLPRLAGSFAYAVFMANAAVCASVHHCLVTTSHS
;
A
#
# COMPACT_ATOMS: atom_id res chain seq x y z
N MET A 1 0.20 21.43 -10.82
CA MET A 1 1.09 20.41 -11.38
C MET A 1 2.44 20.34 -10.65
N PHE A 2 3.18 21.42 -10.58
CA PHE A 2 4.51 21.43 -9.93
C PHE A 2 4.48 20.90 -8.48
N LEU A 3 3.56 21.40 -7.64
CA LEU A 3 3.40 20.94 -6.26
C LEU A 3 3.00 19.46 -6.19
N ALA A 4 2.10 19.02 -7.09
CA ALA A 4 1.72 17.61 -7.15
C ALA A 4 2.91 16.70 -7.47
N THR A 5 3.76 17.09 -8.43
CA THR A 5 4.99 16.35 -8.77
C THR A 5 5.97 16.33 -7.60
N ALA A 6 6.16 17.46 -6.92
CA ALA A 6 7.04 17.55 -5.75
C ALA A 6 6.57 16.67 -4.59
N LEU A 7 5.26 16.67 -4.30
CA LEU A 7 4.65 15.82 -3.27
C LEU A 7 4.73 14.33 -3.65
N SER A 8 4.55 14.01 -4.93
CA SER A 8 4.68 12.63 -5.43
C SER A 8 6.11 12.12 -5.27
N ALA A 9 7.11 12.95 -5.62
CA ALA A 9 8.51 12.63 -5.43
C ALA A 9 8.84 12.45 -3.95
N PHE A 10 8.36 13.34 -3.09
CA PHE A 10 8.53 13.22 -1.64
C PHE A 10 7.96 11.91 -1.11
N GLN A 11 6.71 11.58 -1.46
CA GLN A 11 6.07 10.35 -1.02
C GLN A 11 6.79 9.10 -1.54
N ALA A 12 7.18 9.08 -2.82
CA ALA A 12 7.90 7.97 -3.41
C ALA A 12 9.24 7.74 -2.70
N VAL A 13 10.03 8.79 -2.46
CA VAL A 13 11.31 8.70 -1.76
C VAL A 13 11.13 8.21 -0.32
N MET A 14 10.18 8.77 0.42
CA MET A 14 9.91 8.36 1.80
C MET A 14 9.46 6.90 1.88
N THR A 15 8.53 6.48 1.02
CA THR A 15 8.06 5.09 0.96
C THR A 15 9.22 4.14 0.63
N GLN A 16 10.11 4.52 -0.30
CA GLN A 16 11.26 3.69 -0.66
C GLN A 16 12.31 3.58 0.46
N ILE A 17 12.62 4.67 1.15
CA ILE A 17 13.59 4.65 2.25
C ILE A 17 13.13 3.69 3.35
N TYR A 18 11.85 3.72 3.69
CA TYR A 18 11.30 2.91 4.79
C TYR A 18 10.92 1.49 4.38
N HIS A 19 10.77 1.21 3.08
CA HIS A 19 10.33 -0.10 2.58
C HIS A 19 11.29 -1.25 2.95
N PHE A 20 12.58 -0.99 2.99
CA PHE A 20 13.63 -1.97 3.30
C PHE A 20 14.17 -1.85 4.73
N LYS A 21 13.60 -1.00 5.56
CA LYS A 21 14.03 -0.86 6.97
C LYS A 21 13.20 -1.78 7.87
N PRO A 22 13.76 -2.21 9.02
CA PRO A 22 13.03 -2.99 10.02
C PRO A 22 11.75 -2.28 10.50
N THR A 23 11.82 -0.96 10.64
CA THR A 23 10.65 -0.13 10.93
C THR A 23 10.01 0.28 9.62
N VAL A 24 8.94 -0.41 9.25
CA VAL A 24 8.18 -0.09 8.04
C VAL A 24 7.24 1.06 8.35
N VAL A 25 7.49 2.23 7.77
CA VAL A 25 6.59 3.37 7.85
C VAL A 25 5.82 3.49 6.54
N THR A 26 4.51 3.26 6.61
CA THR A 26 3.61 3.44 5.47
C THR A 26 2.96 4.82 5.52
N ILE A 27 3.25 5.65 4.53
CA ILE A 27 2.61 6.96 4.41
C ILE A 27 1.25 6.78 3.76
N GLN A 28 0.20 6.90 4.56
CA GLN A 28 -1.18 6.78 4.06
C GLN A 28 -1.60 8.00 3.23
N GLY A 29 -2.51 7.78 2.26
CA GLY A 29 -3.01 8.84 1.38
C GLY A 29 -3.63 10.02 2.14
N THR A 30 -4.30 9.78 3.27
CA THR A 30 -4.86 10.84 4.13
C THR A 30 -3.80 11.79 4.69
N PHE A 31 -2.62 11.31 5.02
CA PHE A 31 -1.50 12.14 5.48
C PHE A 31 -1.03 13.09 4.36
N ILE A 32 -0.92 12.57 3.14
CA ILE A 32 -0.56 13.40 1.98
C ILE A 32 -1.63 14.43 1.66
N VAL A 33 -2.90 14.10 1.82
CA VAL A 33 -3.98 15.09 1.69
C VAL A 33 -3.78 16.26 2.65
N LEU A 34 -3.43 15.99 3.90
CA LEU A 34 -3.16 17.05 4.88
C LEU A 34 -1.93 17.90 4.49
N ILE A 35 -0.82 17.26 4.12
CA ILE A 35 0.38 17.98 3.67
C ILE A 35 0.08 18.81 2.42
N ALA A 36 -0.64 18.26 1.45
CA ALA A 36 -1.02 18.95 0.22
C ALA A 36 -1.89 20.18 0.50
N TYR A 37 -2.77 20.12 1.51
CA TYR A 37 -3.57 21.27 1.93
C TYR A 37 -2.69 22.40 2.47
N PHE A 38 -1.80 22.11 3.41
CA PHE A 38 -0.92 23.12 4.00
C PHE A 38 0.10 23.65 2.98
N ALA A 39 0.72 22.76 2.20
CA ALA A 39 1.68 23.16 1.17
C ALA A 39 1.02 23.97 0.04
N GLY A 40 -0.18 23.58 -0.38
CA GLY A 40 -0.95 24.29 -1.40
C GLY A 40 -1.44 25.65 -0.90
N GLY A 41 -1.90 25.71 0.34
CA GLY A 41 -2.27 26.99 0.99
C GLY A 41 -1.08 27.93 1.12
N ALA A 42 0.06 27.43 1.58
CA ALA A 42 1.32 28.18 1.63
C ALA A 42 1.75 28.65 0.24
N TRP A 43 1.73 27.77 -0.76
CA TRP A 43 2.05 28.09 -2.15
C TRP A 43 1.19 29.23 -2.69
N ALA A 44 -0.14 29.16 -2.46
CA ALA A 44 -1.08 30.19 -2.90
C ALA A 44 -0.92 31.51 -2.13
N MET A 45 -0.37 31.49 -0.92
CA MET A 45 -0.13 32.68 -0.08
C MET A 45 1.19 33.37 -0.45
N PHE A 46 2.28 32.61 -0.62
CA PHE A 46 3.62 33.18 -0.82
C PHE A 46 3.89 33.56 -2.28
N LEU A 47 3.31 32.87 -3.27
CA LEU A 47 3.50 33.25 -4.66
C LEU A 47 2.44 34.25 -5.12
N PRO A 48 2.85 35.26 -5.91
CA PRO A 48 1.93 36.20 -6.48
C PRO A 48 0.91 35.50 -7.39
N ARG A 49 -0.36 35.89 -7.29
CA ARG A 49 -1.47 35.27 -7.99
C ARG A 49 -1.57 35.73 -9.43
N GLY A 50 -1.45 34.84 -10.38
CA GLY A 50 -1.51 35.15 -11.82
C GLY A 50 -2.87 35.70 -12.26
N ASP A 51 -4.00 35.21 -11.70
CA ASP A 51 -5.36 35.71 -12.00
C ASP A 51 -5.52 37.20 -11.73
N VAL A 52 -4.93 37.68 -10.62
CA VAL A 52 -4.99 39.10 -10.25
C VAL A 52 -4.19 39.98 -11.24
N TYR A 53 -3.02 39.51 -11.66
CA TYR A 53 -2.20 40.23 -12.63
C TYR A 53 -2.81 40.17 -14.03
N GLU A 54 -3.41 39.07 -14.43
CA GLU A 54 -4.14 38.96 -15.68
C GLU A 54 -5.35 39.90 -15.71
N ALA A 55 -6.15 39.95 -14.63
CA ALA A 55 -7.27 40.85 -14.49
C ALA A 55 -6.83 42.29 -14.56
N ARG A 56 -5.74 42.68 -13.87
CA ARG A 56 -5.18 44.06 -13.92
C ARG A 56 -4.67 44.44 -15.32
N TRP A 57 -4.05 43.46 -16.03
CA TRP A 57 -3.58 43.70 -17.39
C TRP A 57 -4.76 43.96 -18.35
N LYS A 58 -5.82 43.13 -18.26
CA LYS A 58 -7.06 43.32 -19.03
C LYS A 58 -7.75 44.66 -18.72
N ALA A 59 -7.83 45.03 -17.45
CA ALA A 59 -8.41 46.28 -17.01
C ALA A 59 -7.64 47.54 -17.52
N ARG A 60 -6.35 47.41 -17.80
CA ARG A 60 -5.51 48.46 -18.40
C ARG A 60 -5.60 48.54 -19.92
N GLY A 61 -6.56 47.83 -20.54
CA GLY A 61 -6.76 47.82 -21.99
C GLY A 61 -5.83 46.87 -22.76
N GLY A 62 -5.18 45.93 -22.09
CA GLY A 62 -4.37 44.93 -22.74
C GLY A 62 -5.22 44.00 -23.60
N GLN A 63 -4.95 43.96 -24.90
CA GLN A 63 -5.61 43.10 -25.86
C GLN A 63 -4.57 42.19 -26.52
N GLY A 64 -4.90 40.91 -26.70
CA GLY A 64 -4.02 39.92 -27.34
C GLY A 64 -3.31 38.99 -26.38
N LYS A 65 -2.09 38.54 -26.73
CA LYS A 65 -1.32 37.58 -25.92
C LYS A 65 -0.82 38.22 -24.63
N LEU A 66 -0.98 37.49 -23.51
CA LEU A 66 -0.47 37.89 -22.21
C LEU A 66 1.06 38.11 -22.25
N PRO A 67 1.59 39.10 -21.53
CA PRO A 67 3.04 39.24 -21.33
C PRO A 67 3.65 37.95 -20.75
N LEU A 68 4.85 37.59 -21.18
CA LEU A 68 5.47 36.33 -20.85
C LEU A 68 5.60 36.10 -19.33
N TRP A 69 5.91 37.16 -18.57
CA TRP A 69 6.00 37.08 -17.11
C TRP A 69 4.65 36.81 -16.41
N ILE A 70 3.53 37.38 -16.92
CA ILE A 70 2.19 37.06 -16.40
C ILE A 70 1.81 35.59 -16.78
N SER A 71 2.15 35.16 -17.98
CA SER A 71 1.92 33.80 -18.43
C SER A 71 2.69 32.79 -17.56
N VAL A 72 3.93 33.11 -17.19
CA VAL A 72 4.73 32.29 -16.26
C VAL A 72 4.12 32.29 -14.85
N LEU A 73 3.65 33.43 -14.34
CA LEU A 73 2.94 33.48 -13.05
C LEU A 73 1.66 32.63 -13.08
N CYS A 74 0.86 32.74 -14.14
CA CYS A 74 -0.34 31.93 -14.32
C CYS A 74 -0.03 30.44 -14.39
N PHE A 75 1.12 30.05 -14.92
CA PHE A 75 1.56 28.66 -14.95
C PHE A 75 1.90 28.13 -13.54
N PHE A 76 2.56 28.94 -12.71
CA PHE A 76 2.96 28.50 -11.36
C PHE A 76 1.87 28.70 -10.31
N ASN A 77 1.10 29.78 -10.37
CA ASN A 77 0.05 30.10 -9.40
C ASN A 77 -1.07 30.90 -10.07
N TYR A 78 -2.03 30.19 -10.65
CA TYR A 78 -3.15 30.85 -11.32
C TYR A 78 -4.10 31.51 -10.33
N GLY A 79 -4.41 30.84 -9.21
CA GLY A 79 -5.42 31.33 -8.28
C GLY A 79 -5.36 30.69 -6.89
N PRO A 80 -6.43 30.74 -6.11
CA PRO A 80 -6.48 30.12 -4.80
C PRO A 80 -6.38 28.60 -4.90
N TRP A 81 -5.84 27.96 -3.87
CA TRP A 81 -5.77 26.50 -3.78
C TRP A 81 -7.18 25.92 -3.64
N THR A 82 -7.68 25.28 -4.71
CA THR A 82 -9.04 24.75 -4.76
C THR A 82 -9.08 23.24 -4.51
N LEU A 83 -10.29 22.72 -4.29
CA LEU A 83 -10.51 21.28 -4.10
C LEU A 83 -9.99 20.45 -5.28
N LYS A 84 -10.07 20.96 -6.51
CA LYS A 84 -9.64 20.24 -7.72
C LYS A 84 -8.13 20.04 -7.75
N GLU A 85 -7.36 21.10 -7.53
CA GLU A 85 -5.89 21.01 -7.47
C GLU A 85 -5.44 20.11 -6.32
N HIS A 86 -6.11 20.25 -5.18
CA HIS A 86 -5.83 19.41 -4.00
C HIS A 86 -6.11 17.93 -4.27
N ALA A 87 -7.25 17.59 -4.87
CA ALA A 87 -7.58 16.21 -5.21
C ALA A 87 -6.57 15.62 -6.22
N ILE A 88 -6.19 16.38 -7.26
CA ILE A 88 -5.18 15.94 -8.23
C ILE A 88 -3.83 15.68 -7.54
N ALA A 89 -3.38 16.59 -6.67
CA ALA A 89 -2.14 16.44 -5.95
C ALA A 89 -2.14 15.18 -5.05
N ALA A 90 -3.24 14.94 -4.34
CA ALA A 90 -3.41 13.77 -3.48
C ALA A 90 -3.42 12.45 -4.28
N ILE A 91 -4.15 12.39 -5.40
CA ILE A 91 -4.22 11.20 -6.26
C ILE A 91 -2.85 10.89 -6.88
N THR A 92 -2.17 11.91 -7.40
CA THR A 92 -0.86 11.75 -8.03
C THR A 92 0.18 11.25 -7.02
N ALA A 93 0.17 11.82 -5.81
CA ALA A 93 1.08 11.40 -4.75
C ALA A 93 0.78 9.97 -4.26
N THR A 94 -0.49 9.61 -4.08
CA THR A 94 -0.88 8.25 -3.70
C THR A 94 -0.48 7.22 -4.77
N ALA A 95 -0.61 7.56 -6.05
CA ALA A 95 -0.17 6.70 -7.14
C ALA A 95 1.35 6.46 -7.11
N ALA A 96 2.14 7.46 -6.74
CA ALA A 96 3.59 7.34 -6.64
C ALA A 96 4.06 6.37 -5.53
N SER A 97 3.28 6.19 -4.46
CA SER A 97 3.62 5.25 -3.39
C SER A 97 3.55 3.78 -3.82
N ASN A 98 2.74 3.45 -4.82
CA ASN A 98 2.57 2.08 -5.32
C ASN A 98 3.79 1.56 -6.11
N ALA A 99 4.73 2.42 -6.48
CA ALA A 99 5.97 2.02 -7.15
C ALA A 99 6.89 1.16 -6.28
N SER A 100 6.65 1.06 -4.98
CA SER A 100 7.45 0.25 -4.04
C SER A 100 7.52 -1.23 -4.42
N ALA A 101 6.42 -1.81 -4.91
CA ALA A 101 6.39 -3.21 -5.35
C ALA A 101 7.38 -3.49 -6.49
N THR A 102 7.50 -2.57 -7.45
CA THR A 102 8.46 -2.70 -8.56
C THR A 102 9.90 -2.64 -8.07
N CYS A 103 10.20 -1.76 -7.11
CA CYS A 103 11.53 -1.68 -6.51
C CYS A 103 11.91 -2.94 -5.74
N THR A 104 10.94 -3.60 -5.09
CA THR A 104 11.17 -4.90 -4.42
C THR A 104 11.60 -5.97 -5.42
N ILE A 105 10.97 -6.02 -6.60
CA ILE A 105 11.32 -6.97 -7.66
C ILE A 105 12.75 -6.74 -8.14
N PHE A 106 13.14 -5.49 -8.42
CA PHE A 106 14.51 -5.18 -8.86
C PHE A 106 15.56 -5.41 -7.76
N ALA A 107 15.21 -5.10 -6.51
CA ALA A 107 16.08 -5.41 -5.38
C ALA A 107 16.30 -6.93 -5.24
N ALA A 108 15.23 -7.73 -5.38
CA ALA A 108 15.32 -9.18 -5.36
C ALA A 108 16.20 -9.72 -6.50
N GLN A 109 16.02 -9.21 -7.71
CA GLN A 109 16.84 -9.60 -8.87
C GLN A 109 18.34 -9.30 -8.64
N LYS A 110 18.66 -8.15 -8.05
CA LYS A 110 20.04 -7.78 -7.76
C LYS A 110 20.62 -8.58 -6.59
N LEU A 111 19.87 -8.75 -5.50
CA LEU A 111 20.39 -9.34 -4.26
C LEU A 111 20.46 -10.87 -4.30
N PHE A 112 19.47 -11.51 -4.93
CA PHE A 112 19.35 -12.96 -4.92
C PHE A 112 19.83 -13.61 -6.22
N TYR A 113 19.68 -12.93 -7.35
CA TYR A 113 20.01 -13.48 -8.67
C TYR A 113 21.31 -12.89 -9.25
N ASP A 114 21.93 -11.93 -8.54
CA ASP A 114 23.16 -11.25 -8.96
C ASP A 114 23.07 -10.68 -10.40
N LEU A 115 21.88 -10.20 -10.78
CA LEU A 115 21.63 -9.66 -12.11
C LEU A 115 22.09 -8.19 -12.16
N PRO A 116 23.02 -7.81 -13.05
CA PRO A 116 23.42 -6.42 -13.21
C PRO A 116 22.30 -5.62 -13.90
N ILE A 117 21.56 -4.83 -13.11
CA ILE A 117 20.44 -4.02 -13.62
C ILE A 117 20.89 -2.57 -13.75
N SER A 118 20.75 -1.99 -14.95
CA SER A 118 21.04 -0.57 -15.17
C SER A 118 19.90 0.32 -14.65
N ALA A 119 20.23 1.55 -14.24
CA ALA A 119 19.22 2.52 -13.83
C ALA A 119 18.23 2.83 -14.96
N ALA A 120 18.68 2.84 -16.21
CA ALA A 120 17.80 3.03 -17.36
C ALA A 120 16.73 1.91 -17.48
N THR A 121 17.13 0.66 -17.27
CA THR A 121 16.20 -0.48 -17.28
C THR A 121 15.12 -0.32 -16.21
N VAL A 122 15.50 0.08 -15.00
CA VAL A 122 14.54 0.31 -13.91
C VAL A 122 13.56 1.42 -14.26
N ILE A 123 14.05 2.56 -14.75
CA ILE A 123 13.21 3.71 -15.11
C ILE A 123 12.25 3.35 -16.23
N LEU A 124 12.73 2.73 -17.30
CA LEU A 124 11.89 2.33 -18.44
C LEU A 124 10.85 1.29 -18.05
N SER A 125 11.19 0.34 -17.17
CA SER A 125 10.24 -0.65 -16.66
C SER A 125 9.13 0.00 -15.83
N ILE A 126 9.46 0.95 -14.95
CA ILE A 126 8.45 1.67 -14.15
C ILE A 126 7.51 2.48 -15.06
N ILE A 127 8.06 3.17 -16.07
CA ILE A 127 7.25 3.91 -17.05
C ILE A 127 6.34 2.95 -17.84
N SER A 128 6.89 1.81 -18.28
CA SER A 128 6.11 0.80 -19.03
C SER A 128 4.96 0.24 -18.22
N ILE A 129 5.19 -0.11 -16.94
CA ILE A 129 4.15 -0.59 -16.03
C ILE A 129 3.08 0.49 -15.81
N GLY A 130 3.49 1.74 -15.63
CA GLY A 130 2.57 2.86 -15.48
C GLY A 130 1.71 3.08 -16.72
N LEU A 131 2.29 3.05 -17.90
CA LEU A 131 1.57 3.18 -19.17
C LEU A 131 0.62 2.01 -19.43
N PHE A 132 1.05 0.79 -19.12
CA PHE A 132 0.22 -0.41 -19.22
C PHE A 132 -1.00 -0.31 -18.28
N GLY A 133 -0.80 0.07 -17.01
CA GLY A 133 -1.89 0.29 -16.05
C GLY A 133 -2.85 1.39 -16.51
N TYR A 134 -2.33 2.47 -17.10
CA TYR A 134 -3.16 3.53 -17.67
C TYR A 134 -3.99 3.03 -18.86
N GLY A 135 -3.41 2.21 -19.73
CA GLY A 135 -4.13 1.56 -20.83
C GLY A 135 -5.26 0.66 -20.35
N LEU A 136 -5.02 -0.16 -19.31
CA LEU A 136 -6.05 -0.98 -18.68
C LEU A 136 -7.18 -0.14 -18.06
N THR A 137 -6.88 1.04 -17.52
CA THR A 137 -7.90 1.94 -16.99
C THR A 137 -8.91 2.35 -18.07
N GLY A 138 -8.45 2.56 -19.31
CA GLY A 138 -9.34 2.84 -20.46
C GLY A 138 -10.32 1.70 -20.74
N LEU A 139 -9.86 0.46 -20.61
CA LEU A 139 -10.67 -0.75 -20.81
C LEU A 139 -11.72 -0.94 -19.70
N PHE A 140 -11.31 -0.75 -18.43
CA PHE A 140 -12.18 -0.98 -17.29
C PHE A 140 -13.09 0.21 -16.92
N ARG A 141 -12.81 1.40 -17.45
CA ARG A 141 -13.58 2.61 -17.14
C ARG A 141 -15.09 2.48 -17.35
N PRO A 142 -15.59 1.89 -18.47
CA PRO A 142 -17.03 1.73 -18.68
C PRO A 142 -17.69 0.90 -17.58
N ILE A 143 -16.98 -0.10 -17.08
CA ILE A 143 -17.49 -1.05 -16.07
C ILE A 143 -17.42 -0.44 -14.67
N CYS A 144 -16.25 0.09 -14.30
CA CYS A 144 -15.99 0.50 -12.92
C CYS A 144 -16.43 1.93 -12.59
N VAL A 145 -16.49 2.83 -13.62
CA VAL A 145 -16.77 4.25 -13.38
C VAL A 145 -18.19 4.65 -13.74
N TYR A 146 -18.75 4.09 -14.83
CA TYR A 146 -20.09 4.46 -15.27
C TYR A 146 -21.20 3.70 -14.55
N HIS A 147 -20.87 2.60 -13.90
CA HIS A 147 -21.84 1.84 -13.11
C HIS A 147 -22.09 2.55 -11.77
N VAL A 148 -23.26 3.13 -11.58
CA VAL A 148 -23.61 3.96 -10.40
C VAL A 148 -23.55 3.16 -9.09
N GLU A 149 -23.80 1.85 -9.14
CA GLU A 149 -23.77 0.97 -7.98
C GLU A 149 -22.36 0.54 -7.55
N ALA A 150 -21.35 0.73 -8.41
CA ALA A 150 -19.96 0.39 -8.14
C ALA A 150 -19.29 1.48 -7.30
N VAL A 151 -19.54 1.49 -6.00
CA VAL A 151 -18.93 2.45 -5.07
C VAL A 151 -17.63 1.89 -4.49
N TYR A 152 -16.52 2.63 -4.67
CA TYR A 152 -15.25 2.30 -4.04
C TYR A 152 -15.16 2.88 -2.62
N TRP A 153 -15.66 2.13 -1.67
CA TRP A 153 -15.82 2.54 -0.26
C TRP A 153 -14.49 2.94 0.41
N GLY A 154 -13.39 2.34 0.02
CA GLY A 154 -12.07 2.64 0.58
C GLY A 154 -11.58 4.07 0.35
N THR A 155 -12.15 4.81 -0.61
CA THR A 155 -11.81 6.22 -0.84
C THR A 155 -12.60 7.20 0.00
N LEU A 156 -13.65 6.74 0.68
CA LEU A 156 -14.57 7.59 1.45
C LEU A 156 -13.86 8.44 2.51
N PRO A 157 -12.92 7.90 3.31
CA PRO A 157 -12.17 8.70 4.29
C PRO A 157 -11.39 9.84 3.64
N THR A 158 -10.75 9.58 2.49
CA THR A 158 -10.01 10.59 1.73
C THR A 158 -10.93 11.68 1.19
N VAL A 159 -12.07 11.29 0.62
CA VAL A 159 -13.08 12.23 0.09
C VAL A 159 -13.64 13.10 1.22
N LYS A 160 -13.98 12.50 2.37
CA LYS A 160 -14.47 13.24 3.55
C LYS A 160 -13.43 14.21 4.09
N THR A 161 -12.17 13.83 4.12
CA THR A 161 -11.06 14.71 4.53
C THR A 161 -10.93 15.90 3.56
N LEU A 162 -10.93 15.65 2.25
CA LEU A 162 -10.89 16.70 1.23
C LEU A 162 -12.07 17.68 1.35
N GLN A 163 -13.28 17.15 1.52
CA GLN A 163 -14.49 17.97 1.72
C GLN A 163 -14.40 18.80 3.00
N GLY A 164 -14.03 18.17 4.12
CA GLY A 164 -13.91 18.84 5.41
C GLY A 164 -12.88 19.98 5.41
N LEU A 165 -11.79 19.85 4.65
CA LEU A 165 -10.74 20.87 4.54
C LEU A 165 -11.15 22.06 3.66
N HIS A 166 -11.96 21.86 2.62
CA HIS A 166 -12.34 22.91 1.68
C HIS A 166 -13.72 23.50 1.93
N TRP A 167 -14.63 22.78 2.56
CA TRP A 167 -15.96 23.29 2.87
C TRP A 167 -15.98 24.06 4.18
N GLN A 168 -16.89 25.01 4.27
CA GLN A 168 -16.95 26.00 5.38
C GLN A 168 -17.20 25.40 6.77
N GLU A 169 -17.53 24.13 6.88
CA GLU A 169 -17.77 23.43 8.15
C GLU A 169 -16.56 23.45 9.10
N VAL A 170 -15.33 23.55 8.57
CA VAL A 170 -14.09 23.62 9.35
C VAL A 170 -13.83 25.01 9.96
N LYS A 171 -14.62 26.02 9.63
CA LYS A 171 -14.49 27.36 10.25
C LYS A 171 -14.83 27.38 11.75
N SER A 172 -15.47 26.33 12.27
CA SER A 172 -15.63 26.15 13.71
C SER A 172 -14.29 25.81 14.36
N SER A 173 -13.88 26.61 15.34
CA SER A 173 -12.61 26.41 16.07
C SER A 173 -12.55 25.10 16.89
N LYS A 174 -13.69 24.49 17.20
CA LYS A 174 -13.78 23.28 18.01
C LYS A 174 -13.23 22.02 17.34
N PRO A 175 -13.65 21.62 16.10
CA PRO A 175 -13.12 20.44 15.43
C PRO A 175 -11.61 20.54 15.15
N LEU A 176 -11.13 21.71 14.78
CA LEU A 176 -9.71 21.94 14.53
C LEU A 176 -8.86 21.81 15.81
N ARG A 177 -9.39 22.29 16.96
CA ARG A 177 -8.72 22.15 18.25
C ARG A 177 -8.61 20.69 18.68
N TRP A 178 -9.68 19.90 18.55
CA TRP A 178 -9.67 18.48 18.83
C TRP A 178 -8.74 17.70 17.90
N PHE A 179 -8.71 18.09 16.60
CA PHE A 179 -7.76 17.51 15.65
C PHE A 179 -6.31 17.70 16.12
N TRP A 180 -5.92 18.92 16.54
CA TRP A 180 -4.57 19.17 16.99
C TRP A 180 -4.22 18.42 18.30
N TYR A 181 -5.15 18.34 19.24
CA TYR A 181 -4.92 17.55 20.45
C TYR A 181 -4.72 16.06 20.12
N SER A 182 -5.58 15.49 19.27
CA SER A 182 -5.46 14.12 18.83
C SER A 182 -4.17 13.87 18.04
N PHE A 183 -3.82 14.77 17.12
CA PHE A 183 -2.59 14.68 16.33
C PHE A 183 -1.34 14.67 17.20
N VAL A 184 -1.22 15.62 18.13
CA VAL A 184 -0.06 15.69 19.04
C VAL A 184 -0.03 14.47 19.96
N GLY A 185 -1.17 14.07 20.53
CA GLY A 185 -1.25 12.89 21.39
C GLY A 185 -0.83 11.62 20.65
N MET A 186 -1.34 11.41 19.44
CA MET A 186 -0.98 10.25 18.62
C MET A 186 0.46 10.29 18.12
N PHE A 187 0.99 11.46 17.83
CA PHE A 187 2.39 11.60 17.46
C PHE A 187 3.33 11.07 18.54
N PHE A 188 3.09 11.44 19.81
CA PHE A 188 3.89 10.92 20.91
C PHE A 188 3.58 9.45 21.23
N TYR A 189 2.32 9.04 21.11
CA TYR A 189 1.93 7.65 21.36
C TYR A 189 2.64 6.68 20.41
N GLU A 190 2.78 7.03 19.13
CA GLU A 190 3.33 6.16 18.10
C GLU A 190 4.82 5.81 18.32
N PHE A 191 5.54 6.60 19.12
CA PHE A 191 6.89 6.23 19.55
C PHE A 191 6.92 4.97 20.42
N LEU A 192 5.83 4.67 21.13
CA LEU A 192 5.76 3.49 22.00
C LEU A 192 5.79 2.18 21.19
N PRO A 193 4.83 1.90 20.27
CA PRO A 193 4.84 0.67 19.50
C PRO A 193 5.97 0.61 18.48
N SER A 194 6.39 1.75 17.90
CA SER A 194 7.39 1.75 16.83
C SER A 194 8.82 1.55 17.31
N TYR A 195 9.18 2.09 18.51
CA TYR A 195 10.57 2.11 18.95
C TYR A 195 10.79 1.51 20.34
N ILE A 196 9.88 1.75 21.31
CA ILE A 196 10.10 1.38 22.71
C ILE A 196 9.59 -0.06 22.97
N PHE A 197 8.40 -0.36 22.51
CA PHE A 197 7.75 -1.65 22.73
C PHE A 197 7.22 -2.26 21.43
N PRO A 198 8.09 -2.76 20.52
CA PRO A 198 7.66 -3.32 19.22
C PRO A 198 6.69 -4.50 19.32
N TRP A 199 6.63 -5.18 20.47
CA TRP A 199 5.68 -6.27 20.74
C TRP A 199 4.22 -5.80 20.82
N LEU A 200 3.95 -4.51 21.04
CA LEU A 200 2.60 -3.93 20.97
C LEU A 200 1.99 -3.99 19.57
N ASN A 201 2.81 -4.18 18.55
CA ASN A 201 2.40 -4.33 17.18
C ASN A 201 1.54 -5.58 16.94
N SER A 202 1.82 -6.66 17.68
CA SER A 202 1.07 -7.91 17.57
C SER A 202 1.04 -8.64 18.92
N VAL A 203 0.06 -8.33 19.74
CA VAL A 203 -0.15 -8.96 21.04
C VAL A 203 -1.16 -10.10 20.89
N SER A 204 -0.70 -11.33 21.04
CA SER A 204 -1.59 -12.51 21.06
C SER A 204 -1.91 -12.91 22.50
N ILE A 205 -3.16 -12.66 22.92
CA ILE A 205 -3.62 -13.02 24.26
C ILE A 205 -3.53 -14.54 24.52
N PRO A 206 -3.94 -15.42 23.59
CA PRO A 206 -3.78 -16.86 23.79
C PRO A 206 -2.31 -17.29 23.94
N CYS A 207 -1.39 -16.70 23.19
CA CYS A 207 0.04 -17.02 23.32
C CYS A 207 0.61 -16.53 24.66
N LEU A 208 0.20 -15.37 25.16
CA LEU A 208 0.57 -14.88 26.48
C LEU A 208 0.07 -15.80 27.60
N ALA A 209 -1.18 -16.27 27.51
CA ALA A 209 -1.74 -17.20 28.48
C ALA A 209 -1.01 -18.57 28.47
N ALA A 210 -0.51 -18.97 27.31
CA ALA A 210 0.19 -20.24 27.11
C ALA A 210 1.72 -20.12 27.11
N MET A 211 2.29 -19.02 27.58
CA MET A 211 3.74 -18.75 27.54
C MET A 211 4.60 -19.83 28.22
N ARG A 212 4.03 -20.54 29.20
CA ARG A 212 4.71 -21.65 29.91
C ARG A 212 4.37 -23.03 29.34
N ALA A 213 3.54 -23.12 28.32
CA ALA A 213 3.20 -24.38 27.69
C ALA A 213 4.41 -24.93 26.90
N THR A 214 4.65 -26.22 27.03
CA THR A 214 5.73 -26.94 26.31
C THR A 214 5.18 -28.13 25.57
N GLY A 215 5.90 -28.58 24.51
CA GLY A 215 5.53 -29.75 23.73
C GLY A 215 4.50 -29.49 22.62
N PRO A 216 3.84 -30.54 22.08
CA PRO A 216 2.98 -30.46 20.90
C PRO A 216 1.80 -29.49 21.04
N LYS A 217 1.32 -29.26 22.26
CA LYS A 217 0.26 -28.28 22.54
C LYS A 217 0.75 -26.84 22.35
N ALA A 218 1.99 -26.54 22.75
CA ALA A 218 2.59 -25.21 22.51
C ALA A 218 2.78 -24.93 21.04
N GLU A 219 3.27 -25.91 20.27
CA GLU A 219 3.40 -25.77 18.82
C GLU A 219 2.06 -25.52 18.12
N THR A 220 1.00 -26.24 18.53
CA THR A 220 -0.34 -26.03 17.98
C THR A 220 -0.85 -24.62 18.30
N LEU A 221 -0.65 -24.14 19.54
CA LEU A 221 -1.02 -22.78 19.93
C LEU A 221 -0.25 -21.73 19.11
N THR A 222 1.05 -21.94 18.91
CA THR A 222 1.87 -21.02 18.10
C THR A 222 1.41 -21.00 16.65
N ARG A 223 1.04 -22.11 16.05
CA ARG A 223 0.53 -22.18 14.67
C ARG A 223 -0.78 -21.40 14.50
N PHE A 224 -1.70 -21.47 15.46
CA PHE A 224 -2.99 -20.77 15.36
C PHE A 224 -2.91 -19.30 15.79
N PHE A 225 -2.24 -19.03 16.90
CA PHE A 225 -2.33 -17.74 17.59
C PHE A 225 -1.02 -16.96 17.59
N GLY A 226 0.09 -17.59 17.25
CA GLY A 226 1.41 -16.98 17.31
C GLY A 226 1.91 -16.49 15.97
N GLY A 227 3.07 -15.80 16.02
CA GLY A 227 3.96 -15.57 14.91
C GLY A 227 3.44 -14.76 13.73
N ALA A 228 2.43 -13.90 13.92
CA ALA A 228 1.91 -13.09 12.82
C ALA A 228 2.97 -12.19 12.17
N THR A 229 3.91 -11.67 12.96
CA THR A 229 5.02 -10.85 12.48
C THR A 229 6.16 -11.67 11.88
N ASN A 230 6.38 -12.89 12.38
CA ASN A 230 7.47 -13.77 11.93
C ASN A 230 7.01 -14.81 10.89
N ASN A 231 5.75 -14.77 10.47
CA ASN A 231 5.13 -15.74 9.56
C ASN A 231 5.26 -17.22 10.04
N GLU A 232 5.25 -17.43 11.36
CA GLU A 232 5.31 -18.78 11.95
C GLU A 232 3.93 -19.36 12.20
N GLY A 233 2.92 -18.52 12.37
CA GLY A 233 1.54 -18.88 12.64
C GLY A 233 0.55 -17.94 11.97
N LEU A 234 -0.73 -18.17 12.24
CA LEU A 234 -1.84 -17.42 11.61
C LEU A 234 -2.22 -16.13 12.36
N GLY A 235 -1.68 -15.92 13.55
CA GLY A 235 -1.89 -14.70 14.35
C GLY A 235 -3.35 -14.46 14.74
N LEU A 236 -4.16 -15.50 14.92
CA LEU A 236 -5.57 -15.34 15.32
C LEU A 236 -5.68 -14.66 16.66
N PHE A 237 -6.69 -13.78 16.77
CA PHE A 237 -6.92 -12.97 17.97
C PHE A 237 -5.71 -12.15 18.42
N SER A 238 -4.79 -11.84 17.48
CA SER A 238 -3.76 -10.85 17.74
C SER A 238 -4.36 -9.46 17.72
N LEU A 239 -4.05 -8.67 18.75
CA LEU A 239 -4.43 -7.27 18.87
C LEU A 239 -3.23 -6.41 18.52
N SER A 240 -3.41 -5.45 17.63
CA SER A 240 -2.41 -4.43 17.38
C SER A 240 -2.79 -3.14 18.09
N PHE A 241 -1.82 -2.55 18.79
CA PHE A 241 -1.90 -1.21 19.38
C PHE A 241 -1.12 -0.19 18.56
N ASP A 242 -0.60 -0.59 17.41
CA ASP A 242 0.11 0.25 16.45
C ASP A 242 -0.90 0.74 15.39
N TRP A 243 -1.08 2.06 15.33
CA TRP A 243 -1.99 2.69 14.37
C TRP A 243 -1.55 2.57 12.92
N GLN A 244 -0.34 2.11 12.66
CA GLN A 244 0.10 1.75 11.32
C GLN A 244 -0.75 0.62 10.73
N TYR A 245 -1.21 -0.32 11.57
CA TYR A 245 -2.04 -1.47 11.17
C TYR A 245 -3.54 -1.19 11.30
N ILE A 246 -3.93 -0.22 12.14
CA ILE A 246 -5.32 0.19 12.29
C ILE A 246 -5.66 1.20 11.21
N THR A 247 -6.29 0.75 10.13
CA THR A 247 -6.60 1.60 8.98
C THR A 247 -8.07 2.01 8.93
N SER A 248 -8.34 3.20 8.39
CA SER A 248 -9.70 3.67 8.13
C SER A 248 -10.42 2.91 7.00
N TYR A 249 -9.70 2.11 6.23
CA TYR A 249 -10.26 1.32 5.14
C TYR A 249 -11.33 0.34 5.65
N GLN A 250 -11.01 -0.43 6.68
CA GLN A 250 -11.95 -1.43 7.24
C GLN A 250 -13.20 -0.78 7.83
N THR A 251 -13.05 0.37 8.50
CA THR A 251 -14.18 1.07 9.12
C THR A 251 -15.10 1.76 8.11
N SER A 252 -14.63 2.02 6.88
CA SER A 252 -15.42 2.64 5.81
C SER A 252 -16.26 1.65 5.02
N LEU A 253 -16.01 0.33 5.14
CA LEU A 253 -16.73 -0.70 4.42
C LEU A 253 -18.13 -0.93 5.03
N PRO A 254 -19.18 -1.09 4.20
CA PRO A 254 -20.50 -1.54 4.65
C PRO A 254 -20.43 -2.90 5.35
N LEU A 255 -21.29 -3.12 6.34
CA LEU A 255 -21.32 -4.35 7.14
C LEU A 255 -21.45 -5.63 6.28
N LYS A 256 -22.23 -5.57 5.20
CA LYS A 256 -22.35 -6.69 4.25
C LYS A 256 -21.03 -7.07 3.59
N LEU A 257 -20.22 -6.07 3.21
CA LEU A 257 -18.90 -6.32 2.63
C LEU A 257 -17.91 -6.83 3.67
N GLN A 258 -17.97 -6.31 4.90
CA GLN A 258 -17.15 -6.82 6.00
C GLN A 258 -17.51 -8.28 6.33
N ALA A 259 -18.79 -8.63 6.35
CA ALA A 259 -19.22 -10.01 6.55
C ALA A 259 -18.73 -10.94 5.44
N ASN A 260 -18.82 -10.52 4.17
CA ASN A 260 -18.27 -11.27 3.04
C ASN A 260 -16.75 -11.46 3.15
N ALA A 261 -16.03 -10.41 3.50
CA ALA A 261 -14.59 -10.48 3.72
C ALA A 261 -14.24 -11.44 4.88
N ALA A 262 -15.02 -11.42 5.96
CA ALA A 262 -14.84 -12.32 7.09
C ALA A 262 -15.08 -13.79 6.69
N VAL A 263 -16.13 -14.09 5.93
CA VAL A 263 -16.42 -15.44 5.42
C VAL A 263 -15.23 -15.93 4.54
N GLY A 264 -14.76 -15.11 3.63
CA GLY A 264 -13.59 -15.43 2.78
C GLY A 264 -12.33 -15.68 3.61
N PHE A 265 -12.07 -14.85 4.61
CA PHE A 265 -10.95 -14.99 5.52
C PHE A 265 -11.01 -16.31 6.30
N PHE A 266 -12.14 -16.63 6.92
CA PHE A 266 -12.30 -17.88 7.67
C PHE A 266 -12.21 -19.11 6.77
N THR A 267 -12.75 -19.05 5.55
CA THR A 267 -12.64 -20.14 4.58
C THR A 267 -11.18 -20.40 4.21
N CYS A 268 -10.43 -19.35 3.87
CA CYS A 268 -9.00 -19.45 3.58
C CYS A 268 -8.22 -20.03 4.77
N PHE A 269 -8.52 -19.58 5.96
CA PHE A 269 -7.93 -20.03 7.21
C PHE A 269 -8.16 -21.52 7.46
N ILE A 270 -9.40 -22.01 7.34
CA ILE A 270 -9.73 -23.41 7.52
C ILE A 270 -8.98 -24.28 6.49
N MET A 271 -8.91 -23.83 5.24
CA MET A 271 -8.19 -24.57 4.19
C MET A 271 -6.69 -24.65 4.46
N MET A 272 -6.06 -23.57 4.94
CA MET A 272 -4.63 -23.62 5.33
C MET A 272 -4.37 -24.62 6.44
N ILE A 273 -5.27 -24.71 7.41
CA ILE A 273 -5.19 -25.71 8.48
C ILE A 273 -5.36 -27.13 7.93
N ILE A 274 -6.34 -27.37 7.06
CA ILE A 274 -6.55 -28.67 6.42
C ILE A 274 -5.31 -29.11 5.65
N ILE A 275 -4.71 -28.23 4.85
CA ILE A 275 -3.49 -28.52 4.08
C ILE A 275 -2.37 -28.98 5.01
N TRP A 276 -2.19 -28.31 6.15
CA TRP A 276 -1.16 -28.69 7.11
C TRP A 276 -1.45 -30.02 7.80
N TYR A 277 -2.64 -30.21 8.38
CA TYR A 277 -2.94 -31.41 9.15
C TYR A 277 -3.12 -32.65 8.26
N ALA A 278 -3.66 -32.53 7.06
CA ALA A 278 -3.76 -33.58 6.07
C ALA A 278 -2.44 -33.84 5.34
N ASN A 279 -1.39 -33.05 5.60
CA ASN A 279 -0.09 -33.15 4.94
C ASN A 279 -0.16 -33.07 3.41
N ILE A 280 -1.05 -32.27 2.88
CA ILE A 280 -1.20 -32.05 1.44
C ILE A 280 0.07 -31.37 0.94
N TRP A 281 0.60 -31.85 -0.19
CA TRP A 281 1.86 -31.36 -0.77
C TRP A 281 3.07 -31.48 0.18
N ASP A 282 3.06 -32.47 1.06
CA ASP A 282 4.12 -32.66 2.04
C ASP A 282 4.34 -31.42 2.95
N ALA A 283 3.24 -30.79 3.34
CA ALA A 283 3.25 -29.52 4.05
C ALA A 283 4.00 -29.58 5.40
N LYS A 284 4.04 -30.76 6.05
CA LYS A 284 4.72 -30.95 7.35
C LYS A 284 6.23 -30.96 7.25
N SER A 285 6.80 -31.14 6.05
CA SER A 285 8.25 -31.14 5.85
C SER A 285 8.88 -29.75 5.99
N LEU A 286 8.04 -28.68 5.93
CA LEU A 286 8.47 -27.29 5.98
C LEU A 286 7.77 -26.54 7.13
N PRO A 287 8.32 -25.41 7.62
CA PRO A 287 7.63 -24.59 8.61
C PRO A 287 6.26 -24.09 8.11
N PHE A 288 5.26 -24.07 8.99
CA PHE A 288 3.83 -23.89 8.67
C PHE A 288 3.50 -22.73 7.71
N MET A 289 3.97 -21.52 7.99
CA MET A 289 3.67 -20.33 7.20
C MET A 289 4.94 -19.63 6.69
N SER A 290 6.01 -20.38 6.43
CA SER A 290 7.24 -19.79 5.92
C SER A 290 7.01 -19.14 4.55
N THR A 291 7.35 -17.86 4.45
CA THR A 291 7.30 -17.08 3.20
C THR A 291 8.60 -17.21 2.38
N THR A 292 9.64 -17.81 2.94
CA THR A 292 10.95 -17.97 2.30
C THR A 292 11.02 -19.28 1.53
N LEU A 293 11.80 -19.28 0.44
CA LEU A 293 12.12 -20.49 -0.28
C LEU A 293 13.01 -21.40 0.57
N ARG A 294 12.69 -22.70 0.59
CA ARG A 294 13.36 -23.70 1.40
C ARG A 294 13.93 -24.82 0.54
N SER A 295 15.02 -25.44 1.01
CA SER A 295 15.55 -26.68 0.48
C SER A 295 14.72 -27.87 0.98
N ALA A 296 14.97 -29.08 0.46
CA ALA A 296 14.26 -30.27 0.87
C ALA A 296 14.45 -30.65 2.35
N ASP A 297 15.55 -30.21 2.96
CA ASP A 297 15.89 -30.38 4.37
C ASP A 297 15.26 -29.31 5.30
N GLY A 298 14.45 -28.40 4.75
CA GLY A 298 13.82 -27.32 5.50
C GLY A 298 14.71 -26.08 5.75
N SER A 299 15.97 -26.11 5.34
CA SER A 299 16.89 -24.96 5.43
C SER A 299 16.54 -23.88 4.42
N SER A 300 17.09 -22.66 4.59
CA SER A 300 16.90 -21.59 3.62
C SER A 300 17.57 -21.93 2.29
N TYR A 301 16.84 -21.82 1.17
CA TYR A 301 17.34 -22.15 -0.16
C TYR A 301 18.44 -21.18 -0.61
N PRO A 302 19.63 -21.67 -1.00
CA PRO A 302 20.76 -20.82 -1.36
C PRO A 302 20.65 -20.29 -2.80
N ILE A 303 19.72 -19.34 -3.05
CA ILE A 303 19.43 -18.78 -4.39
C ILE A 303 20.70 -18.24 -5.06
N SER A 304 21.54 -17.52 -4.32
CA SER A 304 22.77 -16.89 -4.84
C SER A 304 23.84 -17.91 -5.28
N LYS A 305 23.77 -19.16 -4.85
CA LYS A 305 24.64 -20.23 -5.34
C LYS A 305 24.14 -20.83 -6.64
N VAL A 306 22.81 -20.93 -6.78
CA VAL A 306 22.13 -21.55 -7.93
C VAL A 306 22.06 -20.59 -9.12
N PHE A 307 21.96 -19.29 -8.85
CA PHE A 307 21.96 -18.25 -9.88
C PHE A 307 23.22 -17.41 -9.79
N LYS A 308 23.91 -17.25 -10.92
CA LYS A 308 25.07 -16.39 -11.09
C LYS A 308 24.83 -15.44 -12.25
N ASN A 309 24.92 -14.13 -12.04
CA ASN A 309 24.60 -13.11 -13.06
C ASN A 309 23.24 -13.32 -13.74
N GLY A 310 22.24 -13.79 -13.00
CA GLY A 310 20.90 -14.07 -13.49
C GLY A 310 20.76 -15.36 -14.30
N ILE A 311 21.83 -16.13 -14.48
CA ILE A 311 21.84 -17.39 -15.23
C ILE A 311 21.80 -18.57 -14.27
N LEU A 312 20.91 -19.51 -14.54
CA LEU A 312 20.76 -20.74 -13.76
C LEU A 312 21.94 -21.69 -13.98
N ASP A 313 22.63 -22.04 -12.90
CA ASP A 313 23.63 -23.11 -12.91
C ASP A 313 22.93 -24.48 -12.73
N LYS A 314 22.83 -25.23 -13.83
CA LYS A 314 22.14 -26.53 -13.83
C LYS A 314 22.84 -27.60 -12.99
N ALA A 315 24.16 -27.52 -12.85
CA ALA A 315 24.90 -28.49 -12.04
C ALA A 315 24.62 -28.30 -10.55
N VAL A 316 24.68 -27.06 -10.09
CA VAL A 316 24.33 -26.69 -8.71
C VAL A 316 22.85 -26.92 -8.41
N LEU A 317 21.95 -26.68 -9.37
CA LEU A 317 20.54 -27.00 -9.22
C LEU A 317 20.30 -28.49 -9.06
N ALA A 318 21.03 -29.34 -9.80
CA ALA A 318 20.90 -30.78 -9.66
C ALA A 318 21.37 -31.29 -8.28
N GLU A 319 22.38 -30.64 -7.70
CA GLU A 319 22.89 -30.95 -6.36
C GLU A 319 21.95 -30.42 -5.25
N GLN A 320 21.49 -29.19 -5.34
CA GLN A 320 20.65 -28.55 -4.31
C GLN A 320 19.16 -28.92 -4.40
N GLY A 321 18.73 -29.45 -5.55
CA GLY A 321 17.34 -29.73 -5.84
C GLY A 321 16.50 -28.48 -6.11
N LEU A 322 15.19 -28.68 -6.34
CA LEU A 322 14.26 -27.58 -6.60
C LEU A 322 13.87 -26.84 -5.30
N PRO A 323 13.72 -25.50 -5.37
CA PRO A 323 13.23 -24.76 -4.22
C PRO A 323 11.79 -25.17 -3.87
N ARG A 324 11.49 -25.23 -2.59
CA ARG A 324 10.18 -25.56 -2.05
C ARG A 324 9.60 -24.35 -1.32
N LEU A 325 8.28 -24.24 -1.34
CA LEU A 325 7.51 -23.23 -0.60
C LEU A 325 6.54 -23.94 0.35
N ALA A 326 6.33 -23.37 1.53
CA ALA A 326 5.37 -23.92 2.49
C ALA A 326 3.98 -24.06 1.86
N GLY A 327 3.37 -25.24 1.95
CA GLY A 327 2.10 -25.54 1.28
C GLY A 327 0.96 -24.62 1.70
N SER A 328 0.88 -24.29 2.99
CA SER A 328 -0.12 -23.34 3.52
C SER A 328 0.06 -21.93 2.96
N PHE A 329 1.30 -21.45 2.83
CA PHE A 329 1.60 -20.16 2.23
C PHE A 329 1.34 -20.16 0.72
N ALA A 330 1.75 -21.21 0.00
CA ALA A 330 1.49 -21.37 -1.43
C ALA A 330 -0.01 -21.33 -1.74
N TYR A 331 -0.84 -21.98 -0.90
CA TYR A 331 -2.28 -21.93 -1.02
C TYR A 331 -2.83 -20.51 -0.80
N ALA A 332 -2.35 -19.79 0.23
CA ALA A 332 -2.79 -18.40 0.48
C ALA A 332 -2.49 -17.49 -0.70
N VAL A 333 -1.30 -17.60 -1.30
CA VAL A 333 -0.90 -16.84 -2.50
C VAL A 333 -1.76 -17.23 -3.70
N PHE A 334 -2.01 -18.52 -3.89
CA PHE A 334 -2.89 -19.01 -4.96
C PHE A 334 -4.30 -18.44 -4.84
N MET A 335 -4.90 -18.48 -3.64
CA MET A 335 -6.24 -17.92 -3.41
C MET A 335 -6.32 -16.43 -3.63
N ALA A 336 -5.28 -15.68 -3.21
CA ALA A 336 -5.21 -14.24 -3.48
C ALA A 336 -5.20 -13.93 -4.98
N ASN A 337 -4.39 -14.67 -5.76
CA ASN A 337 -4.34 -14.50 -7.21
C ASN A 337 -5.63 -14.96 -7.90
N ALA A 338 -6.22 -16.08 -7.48
CA ALA A 338 -7.47 -16.60 -8.03
C ALA A 338 -8.63 -15.62 -7.80
N ALA A 339 -8.71 -14.99 -6.62
CA ALA A 339 -9.72 -13.98 -6.30
C ALA A 339 -9.62 -12.75 -7.24
N VAL A 340 -8.39 -12.30 -7.56
CA VAL A 340 -8.17 -11.21 -8.53
C VAL A 340 -8.63 -11.62 -9.93
N CYS A 341 -8.25 -12.80 -10.39
CA CYS A 341 -8.68 -13.31 -11.71
C CYS A 341 -10.20 -13.49 -11.80
N ALA A 342 -10.84 -14.03 -10.75
CA ALA A 342 -12.28 -14.23 -10.71
C ALA A 342 -13.07 -12.91 -10.74
N SER A 343 -12.61 -11.89 -10.01
CA SER A 343 -13.25 -10.56 -10.03
C SER A 343 -13.15 -9.90 -11.39
N VAL A 344 -12.01 -10.00 -12.08
CA VAL A 344 -11.84 -9.49 -13.45
C VAL A 344 -12.75 -10.23 -14.42
N HIS A 345 -12.83 -11.56 -14.33
CA HIS A 345 -13.71 -12.36 -15.19
C HIS A 345 -15.18 -12.02 -14.96
N HIS A 346 -15.62 -11.91 -13.71
CA HIS A 346 -17.01 -11.53 -13.39
C HIS A 346 -17.37 -10.16 -13.97
N CYS A 347 -16.49 -9.18 -13.84
CA CYS A 347 -16.69 -7.87 -14.46
C CYS A 347 -16.84 -7.95 -15.98
N LEU A 348 -16.04 -8.77 -16.66
CA LEU A 348 -16.11 -8.92 -18.12
C LEU A 348 -17.38 -9.64 -18.59
N VAL A 349 -17.81 -10.67 -17.86
CA VAL A 349 -19.02 -11.47 -18.23
C VAL A 349 -20.31 -10.68 -18.00
N THR A 350 -20.42 -9.96 -16.88
CA THR A 350 -21.64 -9.15 -16.63
C THR A 350 -21.86 -8.04 -17.62
N THR A 351 -20.78 -7.50 -18.24
CA THR A 351 -20.91 -6.48 -19.27
C THR A 351 -21.22 -7.04 -20.67
N SER A 352 -21.00 -8.32 -20.91
CA SER A 352 -21.39 -8.93 -22.19
C SER A 352 -22.89 -9.25 -22.28
N HIS A 353 -23.61 -9.19 -21.18
CA HIS A 353 -25.05 -9.48 -21.09
C HIS A 353 -25.94 -8.23 -20.90
N SER A 354 -25.34 -7.05 -20.75
CA SER A 354 -26.04 -5.76 -20.74
C SER A 354 -25.86 -5.02 -22.08
#